data_1f8eeee00d2dac449a5578b8a110f47f
#
_entry.id   1f8eeee00d2dac449a5578b8a110f47f
#
_cell.length_a   1.000
_cell.length_b   1.000
_cell.length_c   1.000
_cell.angle_alpha   90.00
_cell.angle_beta   90.00
_cell.angle_gamma   90.00
#
_symmetry.space_group_name_H-M   'P 1'
#
loop_
_entity.id
_entity.type
_entity.pdbx_description
1 polymer ?
#
loop_
_entity_poly.entity_id
_entity_poly.type
_entity_poly.pdbx_seq_one_letter_code
_entity_poly.pdbx_strand_id
1 'polypeptide(L)'
;EEQTETADTEAVEQPDSTEQMSSEGGDATGTPENAASDNSVSLNDAVAIPGIDTQYTGAEFATVYQQNSSYMVEPDAGNKYLVLHFHLENAGTEAVACDMLSRKVSFRVTLNDSVEAVAQVTILLNDFGTYQGTIEAGSGTDTVLLFEVPESTPEDLSKISLEVVENTVHKTCNL
;
A
#
# COMPACT_ATOMS: atom_id res chain seq x y z
N GLU A 1 -34.24 -45.72 23.81
CA GLU A 1 -33.49 -46.97 24.05
C GLU A 1 -32.09 -46.75 23.50
N GLU A 2 -31.15 -46.39 24.36
CA GLU A 2 -30.26 -47.30 25.09
C GLU A 2 -29.23 -47.93 24.16
N GLN A 3 -27.98 -47.89 24.33
CA GLN A 3 -27.01 -47.85 25.42
C GLN A 3 -25.61 -47.78 24.77
N THR A 4 -24.73 -46.96 25.34
CA THR A 4 -23.54 -47.31 26.16
C THR A 4 -22.51 -48.27 25.54
N GLU A 5 -21.32 -47.90 25.64
CA GLU A 5 -20.18 -48.16 26.56
C GLU A 5 -18.98 -48.61 25.71
N THR A 6 -17.78 -48.46 25.92
CA THR A 6 -16.81 -48.06 26.94
C THR A 6 -15.43 -48.04 26.33
N ALA A 7 -14.63 -47.16 26.85
CA ALA A 7 -13.20 -47.20 27.18
C ALA A 7 -12.36 -48.45 26.87
N ASP A 8 -11.14 -48.29 26.46
CA ASP A 8 -9.99 -48.79 27.22
C ASP A 8 -8.67 -48.09 26.88
N THR A 9 -7.97 -47.84 27.92
CA THR A 9 -6.66 -47.31 28.18
C THR A 9 -5.60 -48.34 27.80
N GLU A 10 -4.44 -47.91 27.29
CA GLU A 10 -3.16 -48.39 27.82
C GLU A 10 -1.99 -47.52 27.35
N ALA A 11 -1.30 -47.06 28.35
CA ALA A 11 0.04 -46.48 28.33
C ALA A 11 1.07 -47.60 28.31
N VAL A 12 2.31 -47.29 27.96
CA VAL A 12 3.62 -47.85 28.38
C VAL A 12 4.67 -47.41 27.38
N GLU A 13 5.60 -46.70 27.72
CA GLU A 13 6.85 -46.60 28.45
C GLU A 13 7.99 -46.08 27.57
N GLN A 14 8.70 -45.16 28.15
CA GLN A 14 10.05 -44.70 27.80
C GLN A 14 11.08 -45.72 28.31
N PRO A 15 12.29 -45.79 27.77
CA PRO A 15 13.45 -45.42 28.55
C PRO A 15 14.51 -44.60 27.74
N ASP A 16 14.93 -43.47 28.26
CA ASP A 16 16.17 -43.13 28.98
C ASP A 16 17.47 -43.85 28.55
N SER A 17 18.44 -43.04 28.13
CA SER A 17 19.85 -43.11 28.46
C SER A 17 20.67 -42.02 27.75
N THR A 18 21.02 -41.02 28.51
CA THR A 18 22.36 -40.49 28.91
C THR A 18 23.57 -40.87 28.06
N GLU A 19 24.35 -39.88 27.69
CA GLU A 19 25.67 -39.38 28.10
C GLU A 19 26.33 -38.60 26.92
N GLN A 20 26.65 -37.40 27.06
CA GLN A 20 27.66 -36.59 27.74
C GLN A 20 28.98 -36.44 26.92
N MET A 21 29.39 -35.19 26.90
CA MET A 21 30.74 -34.59 26.76
C MET A 21 31.14 -34.06 25.38
N SER A 22 31.21 -32.78 25.31
CA SER A 22 32.26 -31.80 25.65
C SER A 22 33.01 -31.26 24.43
N SER A 23 32.99 -30.07 24.25
CA SER A 23 33.85 -28.91 24.44
C SER A 23 34.18 -28.12 23.19
N GLU A 24 34.23 -26.85 23.48
CA GLU A 24 35.01 -25.73 22.93
C GLU A 24 34.61 -25.04 21.65
N GLY A 25 34.15 -23.86 21.79
CA GLY A 25 34.91 -22.64 21.51
C GLY A 25 34.59 -22.03 20.16
N GLY A 26 33.85 -21.00 20.17
CA GLY A 26 33.65 -20.15 18.98
C GLY A 26 32.69 -19.02 19.29
N ASP A 27 33.22 -17.99 19.90
CA ASP A 27 32.63 -16.64 19.99
C ASP A 27 32.30 -16.16 18.55
N ALA A 28 31.04 -16.06 18.24
CA ALA A 28 30.55 -15.24 17.15
C ALA A 28 29.24 -14.63 17.60
N THR A 29 29.36 -13.46 18.21
CA THR A 29 28.33 -12.47 18.36
C THR A 29 27.79 -12.11 16.99
N GLY A 30 26.86 -12.90 16.51
CA GLY A 30 26.03 -12.61 15.36
C GLY A 30 24.68 -12.19 15.88
N THR A 31 24.51 -10.92 16.22
CA THR A 31 23.18 -10.28 16.27
C THR A 31 22.50 -10.60 14.95
N PRO A 32 21.33 -11.24 14.93
CA PRO A 32 20.52 -11.21 13.72
C PRO A 32 20.04 -9.78 13.58
N GLU A 33 20.77 -9.02 12.80
CA GLU A 33 20.26 -7.82 12.17
C GLU A 33 19.10 -8.31 11.30
N ASN A 34 17.89 -8.22 11.85
CA ASN A 34 16.67 -8.31 11.09
C ASN A 34 16.60 -7.04 10.23
N ALA A 35 17.43 -7.00 9.21
CA ALA A 35 17.25 -6.10 8.10
C ALA A 35 15.94 -6.57 7.45
N ALA A 36 14.83 -5.96 7.83
CA ALA A 36 13.66 -5.91 6.99
C ALA A 36 14.19 -5.43 5.63
N SER A 37 14.34 -6.33 4.67
CA SER A 37 14.64 -5.95 3.31
C SER A 37 13.50 -5.05 2.87
N ASP A 38 13.79 -3.77 2.76
CA ASP A 38 12.90 -2.79 2.19
C ASP A 38 12.69 -3.20 0.72
N ASN A 39 11.64 -3.96 0.48
CA ASN A 39 11.22 -4.42 -0.85
C ASN A 39 10.49 -3.29 -1.59
N SER A 40 10.72 -2.04 -1.23
CA SER A 40 10.13 -0.91 -1.92
C SER A 40 10.73 -0.79 -3.32
N VAL A 41 9.85 -0.48 -4.27
CA VAL A 41 10.21 -0.17 -5.66
C VAL A 41 10.05 1.33 -5.90
N SER A 42 10.50 1.84 -7.06
CA SER A 42 10.19 3.21 -7.45
C SER A 42 8.69 3.38 -7.70
N LEU A 43 8.18 4.61 -7.58
CA LEU A 43 6.77 4.92 -7.88
C LEU A 43 6.42 4.54 -9.33
N ASN A 44 7.30 4.82 -10.28
CA ASN A 44 7.12 4.44 -11.68
C ASN A 44 7.06 2.92 -11.89
N ASP A 45 7.87 2.15 -11.15
CA ASP A 45 7.80 0.69 -11.21
C ASP A 45 6.55 0.15 -10.50
N ALA A 46 6.10 0.83 -9.45
CA ALA A 46 4.88 0.45 -8.74
C ALA A 46 3.64 0.64 -9.62
N VAL A 47 3.46 1.82 -10.17
CA VAL A 47 2.28 2.17 -11.01
C VAL A 47 2.40 1.62 -12.42
N ALA A 48 3.59 1.66 -13.02
CA ALA A 48 3.95 1.06 -14.31
C ALA A 48 2.99 1.44 -15.47
N ILE A 49 2.79 2.73 -15.71
CA ILE A 49 2.03 3.23 -16.88
C ILE A 49 3.02 3.36 -18.05
N PRO A 50 2.85 2.57 -19.13
CA PRO A 50 3.77 2.62 -20.26
C PRO A 50 3.84 4.02 -20.89
N GLY A 51 5.04 4.58 -21.01
CA GLY A 51 5.26 5.88 -21.64
C GLY A 51 4.92 7.10 -20.79
N ILE A 52 4.51 6.91 -19.54
CA ILE A 52 4.19 7.98 -18.59
C ILE A 52 5.15 7.91 -17.41
N ASP A 53 5.76 9.02 -17.08
CA ASP A 53 6.48 9.24 -15.84
C ASP A 53 5.48 9.70 -14.76
N THR A 54 5.47 9.02 -13.62
CA THR A 54 4.59 9.32 -12.50
C THR A 54 5.40 9.91 -11.38
N GLN A 55 5.10 11.15 -11.01
CA GLN A 55 5.80 11.90 -9.98
C GLN A 55 4.86 12.17 -8.80
N TYR A 56 5.30 11.88 -7.60
CA TYR A 56 4.64 12.34 -6.38
C TYR A 56 5.01 13.80 -6.13
N THR A 57 4.01 14.66 -5.97
CA THR A 57 4.21 16.11 -5.84
C THR A 57 3.89 16.64 -4.45
N GLY A 58 3.29 15.82 -3.59
CA GLY A 58 3.04 16.18 -2.20
C GLY A 58 1.79 15.55 -1.62
N ALA A 59 1.57 15.79 -0.33
CA ALA A 59 0.37 15.37 0.40
C ALA A 59 -0.16 16.48 1.28
N GLU A 60 -1.45 16.41 1.58
CA GLU A 60 -2.13 17.29 2.52
C GLU A 60 -3.30 16.58 3.21
N PHE A 61 -3.76 17.14 4.34
CA PHE A 61 -5.04 16.77 4.92
C PHE A 61 -6.11 17.76 4.53
N ALA A 62 -7.31 17.28 4.23
CA ALA A 62 -8.44 18.11 3.84
C ALA A 62 -9.74 17.59 4.47
N THR A 63 -10.55 18.48 4.99
CA THR A 63 -11.93 18.18 5.46
C THR A 63 -12.93 18.12 4.30
N VAL A 64 -12.58 18.70 3.18
CA VAL A 64 -13.32 18.68 1.91
C VAL A 64 -12.29 18.76 0.80
N TYR A 65 -12.42 17.94 -0.23
CA TYR A 65 -11.61 18.10 -1.43
C TYR A 65 -12.46 18.66 -2.56
N GLN A 66 -12.00 19.78 -3.13
CA GLN A 66 -12.67 20.45 -4.23
C GLN A 66 -11.73 20.58 -5.42
N GLN A 67 -12.01 19.85 -6.49
CA GLN A 67 -11.27 19.96 -7.74
C GLN A 67 -11.57 21.26 -8.48
N ASN A 68 -12.85 21.66 -8.52
CA ASN A 68 -13.34 22.89 -9.12
C ASN A 68 -14.75 23.23 -8.58
N SER A 69 -15.40 24.23 -9.14
CA SER A 69 -16.73 24.65 -8.68
C SER A 69 -17.85 23.60 -8.86
N SER A 70 -17.62 22.57 -9.66
CA SER A 70 -18.63 21.53 -10.00
C SER A 70 -18.34 20.17 -9.36
N TYR A 71 -17.10 19.92 -8.96
CA TYR A 71 -16.64 18.64 -8.42
C TYR A 71 -16.04 18.84 -7.04
N MET A 72 -16.75 18.37 -6.05
CA MET A 72 -16.39 18.41 -4.64
C MET A 72 -16.78 17.08 -4.00
N VAL A 73 -15.96 16.57 -3.10
CA VAL A 73 -16.23 15.39 -2.29
C VAL A 73 -15.95 15.69 -0.82
N GLU A 74 -16.74 15.10 0.05
CA GLU A 74 -16.62 15.21 1.50
C GLU A 74 -16.38 13.83 2.09
N PRO A 75 -15.53 13.68 3.12
CA PRO A 75 -15.33 12.42 3.79
C PRO A 75 -16.55 12.09 4.67
N ASP A 76 -16.63 10.83 5.07
CA ASP A 76 -17.64 10.41 6.06
C ASP A 76 -17.44 11.13 7.40
N ALA A 77 -18.53 11.28 8.16
CA ALA A 77 -18.50 11.96 9.45
C ALA A 77 -17.47 11.33 10.41
N GLY A 78 -16.61 12.16 10.98
CA GLY A 78 -15.51 11.76 11.87
C GLY A 78 -14.21 11.41 11.13
N ASN A 79 -14.18 11.59 9.81
CA ASN A 79 -13.01 11.41 8.97
C ASN A 79 -12.55 12.73 8.32
N LYS A 80 -11.32 12.72 7.85
CA LYS A 80 -10.74 13.70 6.93
C LYS A 80 -10.05 12.96 5.79
N TYR A 81 -9.82 13.65 4.68
CA TYR A 81 -9.00 13.09 3.61
C TYR A 81 -7.52 13.28 3.89
N LEU A 82 -6.73 12.24 3.65
CA LEU A 82 -5.34 12.34 3.25
C LEU A 82 -5.34 12.37 1.72
N VAL A 83 -4.88 13.47 1.15
CA VAL A 83 -4.81 13.69 -0.30
C VAL A 83 -3.37 13.51 -0.73
N LEU A 84 -3.11 12.61 -1.67
CA LEU A 84 -1.82 12.47 -2.32
C LEU A 84 -1.89 13.04 -3.73
N HIS A 85 -0.97 13.92 -4.07
CA HIS A 85 -0.89 14.59 -5.36
C HIS A 85 0.16 13.94 -6.25
N PHE A 86 -0.19 13.73 -7.53
CA PHE A 86 0.70 13.16 -8.52
C PHE A 86 0.65 13.97 -9.81
N HIS A 87 1.79 14.02 -10.48
CA HIS A 87 1.93 14.54 -11.84
C HIS A 87 2.25 13.37 -12.77
N LEU A 88 1.47 13.23 -13.83
CA LEU A 88 1.68 12.25 -14.89
C LEU A 88 2.26 12.98 -16.10
N GLU A 89 3.47 12.65 -16.51
CA GLU A 89 4.16 13.30 -17.60
C GLU A 89 4.42 12.35 -18.76
N ASN A 90 4.08 12.75 -19.96
CA ASN A 90 4.49 12.10 -21.19
C ASN A 90 5.69 12.83 -21.81
N ALA A 91 6.90 12.42 -21.45
CA ALA A 91 8.14 12.95 -22.02
C ALA A 91 8.45 12.40 -23.44
N GLY A 92 7.60 11.53 -23.99
CA GLY A 92 7.74 10.95 -25.32
C GLY A 92 7.39 11.89 -26.45
N THR A 93 7.43 11.37 -27.66
CA THR A 93 7.14 12.11 -28.91
C THR A 93 5.77 11.80 -29.50
N GLU A 94 5.04 10.88 -28.90
CA GLU A 94 3.68 10.47 -29.31
C GLU A 94 2.72 10.58 -28.13
N ALA A 95 1.44 10.81 -28.41
CA ALA A 95 0.40 10.82 -27.38
C ALA A 95 0.21 9.43 -26.78
N VAL A 96 0.02 9.36 -25.47
CA VAL A 96 -0.16 8.12 -24.70
C VAL A 96 -1.55 8.10 -24.08
N ALA A 97 -2.28 7.03 -24.34
CA ALA A 97 -3.55 6.77 -23.64
C ALA A 97 -3.27 6.21 -22.23
N CYS A 98 -3.85 6.85 -21.23
CA CYS A 98 -3.79 6.43 -19.84
C CYS A 98 -5.21 6.02 -19.41
N ASP A 99 -5.41 4.73 -19.10
CA ASP A 99 -6.70 4.17 -18.69
C ASP A 99 -6.53 3.35 -17.41
N MET A 100 -6.53 4.02 -16.27
CA MET A 100 -6.38 3.40 -14.96
C MET A 100 -7.62 2.59 -14.57
N LEU A 101 -8.80 3.04 -14.99
CA LEU A 101 -10.06 2.36 -14.67
C LEU A 101 -10.10 0.94 -15.26
N SER A 102 -9.66 0.76 -16.50
CA SER A 102 -9.64 -0.55 -17.16
C SER A 102 -8.59 -1.50 -16.55
N ARG A 103 -7.51 -0.97 -16.00
CA ARG A 103 -6.46 -1.73 -15.33
C ARG A 103 -6.93 -2.31 -14.00
N LYS A 104 -7.94 -1.72 -13.36
CA LYS A 104 -8.46 -2.13 -12.04
C LYS A 104 -7.37 -2.11 -10.97
N VAL A 105 -6.57 -1.07 -10.99
CA VAL A 105 -5.55 -0.84 -9.98
C VAL A 105 -6.22 -0.31 -8.72
N SER A 106 -5.82 -0.81 -7.56
CA SER A 106 -6.19 -0.23 -6.27
C SER A 106 -4.96 0.27 -5.52
N PHE A 107 -5.15 1.29 -4.72
CA PHE A 107 -4.10 1.93 -3.96
C PHE A 107 -4.41 1.85 -2.48
N ARG A 108 -3.39 1.58 -1.68
CA ARG A 108 -3.46 1.61 -0.22
C ARG A 108 -2.31 2.44 0.31
N VAL A 109 -2.60 3.31 1.24
CA VAL A 109 -1.58 4.11 1.93
C VAL A 109 -1.33 3.56 3.33
N THR A 110 -0.07 3.60 3.75
CA THR A 110 0.33 3.46 5.15
C THR A 110 1.04 4.74 5.56
N LEU A 111 0.48 5.44 6.55
CA LEU A 111 1.01 6.68 7.09
C LEU A 111 1.65 6.40 8.45
N ASN A 112 2.94 6.76 8.60
CA ASN A 112 3.72 6.64 9.84
C ASN A 112 3.62 5.23 10.47
N ASP A 113 3.63 4.18 9.66
CA ASP A 113 3.55 2.76 10.03
C ASP A 113 2.32 2.38 10.90
N SER A 114 1.33 3.23 10.98
CA SER A 114 0.21 3.06 11.93
C SER A 114 -1.18 3.28 11.36
N VAL A 115 -1.33 4.14 10.38
CA VAL A 115 -2.63 4.43 9.77
C VAL A 115 -2.65 3.85 8.35
N GLU A 116 -3.57 2.92 8.11
CA GLU A 116 -3.78 2.33 6.80
C GLU A 116 -5.13 2.75 6.25
N ALA A 117 -5.16 3.11 4.97
CA ALA A 117 -6.39 3.43 4.26
C ALA A 117 -6.32 2.98 2.80
N VAL A 118 -7.48 2.71 2.22
CA VAL A 118 -7.63 2.39 0.79
C VAL A 118 -8.13 3.64 0.06
N ALA A 119 -7.60 3.89 -1.14
CA ALA A 119 -8.02 5.02 -1.94
C ALA A 119 -9.52 4.93 -2.25
N GLN A 120 -10.21 6.04 -2.08
CA GLN A 120 -11.61 6.20 -2.46
C GLN A 120 -11.74 6.26 -3.99
N VAL A 121 -12.77 5.63 -4.51
CA VAL A 121 -13.20 5.84 -5.90
C VAL A 121 -14.12 7.03 -5.92
N THR A 122 -13.75 8.08 -6.63
CA THR A 122 -14.47 9.34 -6.61
C THR A 122 -15.06 9.71 -7.96
N ILE A 123 -15.89 10.78 -7.97
CA ILE A 123 -16.42 11.38 -9.21
C ILE A 123 -15.51 12.45 -9.79
N LEU A 124 -14.33 12.65 -9.21
CA LEU A 124 -13.37 13.66 -9.65
C LEU A 124 -12.77 13.28 -11.00
N LEU A 125 -12.59 14.25 -11.87
CA LEU A 125 -11.99 14.02 -13.19
C LEU A 125 -10.49 13.75 -13.11
N ASN A 126 -9.86 14.14 -12.01
CA ASN A 126 -8.45 13.94 -11.73
C ASN A 126 -8.18 12.85 -10.69
N ASP A 127 -9.16 11.98 -10.40
CA ASP A 127 -8.94 10.78 -9.57
C ASP A 127 -7.98 9.84 -10.27
N PHE A 128 -6.80 9.62 -9.69
CA PHE A 128 -5.76 8.79 -10.30
C PHE A 128 -6.21 7.34 -10.47
N GLY A 129 -6.95 6.79 -9.50
CA GLY A 129 -7.42 5.40 -9.56
C GLY A 129 -8.39 5.12 -10.69
N THR A 130 -9.08 6.13 -11.18
CA THR A 130 -10.10 6.04 -12.24
C THR A 130 -9.79 6.89 -13.47
N TYR A 131 -8.61 7.51 -13.51
CA TYR A 131 -8.22 8.40 -14.60
C TYR A 131 -8.30 7.72 -15.96
N GLN A 132 -8.97 8.37 -16.89
CA GLN A 132 -9.06 7.97 -18.30
C GLN A 132 -8.81 9.20 -19.17
N GLY A 133 -7.75 9.18 -19.93
CA GLY A 133 -7.39 10.32 -20.79
C GLY A 133 -6.26 10.01 -21.72
N THR A 134 -5.97 10.95 -22.60
CA THR A 134 -4.78 10.93 -23.45
C THR A 134 -3.86 12.06 -22.99
N ILE A 135 -2.60 11.74 -22.76
CA ILE A 135 -1.57 12.71 -22.42
C ILE A 135 -0.73 12.94 -23.66
N GLU A 136 -0.81 14.15 -24.21
CA GLU A 136 -0.10 14.54 -25.43
C GLU A 136 1.42 14.52 -25.23
N ALA A 137 2.17 14.39 -26.32
CA ALA A 137 3.61 14.40 -26.33
C ALA A 137 4.15 15.69 -25.65
N GLY A 138 5.08 15.53 -24.71
CA GLY A 138 5.67 16.63 -23.95
C GLY A 138 4.71 17.37 -23.03
N SER A 139 3.60 16.72 -22.64
CA SER A 139 2.58 17.28 -21.76
C SER A 139 2.40 16.42 -20.52
N GLY A 140 1.75 16.97 -19.50
CA GLY A 140 1.40 16.26 -18.27
C GLY A 140 0.02 16.63 -17.76
N THR A 141 -0.42 15.91 -16.74
CA THR A 141 -1.68 16.14 -16.03
C THR A 141 -1.53 15.85 -14.56
N ASP A 142 -2.22 16.64 -13.73
CA ASP A 142 -2.21 16.45 -12.29
C ASP A 142 -3.38 15.56 -11.86
N THR A 143 -3.09 14.60 -11.00
CA THR A 143 -4.05 13.64 -10.46
C THR A 143 -3.93 13.55 -8.94
N VAL A 144 -4.95 13.00 -8.29
CA VAL A 144 -4.98 12.82 -6.84
C VAL A 144 -5.47 11.44 -6.46
N LEU A 145 -5.02 10.96 -5.31
CA LEU A 145 -5.65 9.86 -4.58
C LEU A 145 -6.16 10.40 -3.24
N LEU A 146 -7.40 10.09 -2.92
CA LEU A 146 -8.03 10.46 -1.67
C LEU A 146 -8.18 9.22 -0.78
N PHE A 147 -7.74 9.35 0.46
CA PHE A 147 -7.84 8.30 1.48
C PHE A 147 -8.59 8.85 2.67
N GLU A 148 -9.67 8.20 3.08
CA GLU A 148 -10.32 8.57 4.32
C GLU A 148 -9.56 8.04 5.52
N VAL A 149 -9.20 8.94 6.42
CA VAL A 149 -8.55 8.62 7.70
C VAL A 149 -9.33 9.28 8.83
N PRO A 150 -9.30 8.72 10.06
CA PRO A 150 -9.93 9.35 11.19
C PRO A 150 -9.49 10.81 11.37
N GLU A 151 -10.42 11.70 11.73
CA GLU A 151 -10.11 13.12 11.99
C GLU A 151 -9.02 13.30 13.04
N SER A 152 -8.93 12.36 14.00
CA SER A 152 -7.90 12.32 15.04
C SER A 152 -6.50 11.91 14.54
N THR A 153 -6.36 11.49 13.28
CA THR A 153 -5.04 11.16 12.71
C THR A 153 -4.12 12.35 12.79
N PRO A 154 -2.91 12.21 13.38
CA PRO A 154 -1.93 13.29 13.46
C PRO A 154 -1.58 13.84 12.07
N GLU A 155 -1.41 15.15 11.97
CA GLU A 155 -1.02 15.83 10.72
C GLU A 155 0.50 15.74 10.48
N ASP A 156 1.03 14.53 10.53
CA ASP A 156 2.43 14.22 10.28
C ASP A 156 2.52 13.41 8.98
N LEU A 157 3.15 14.00 7.98
CA LEU A 157 3.34 13.45 6.63
C LEU A 157 4.80 13.01 6.39
N SER A 158 5.55 12.74 7.46
CA SER A 158 6.99 12.43 7.36
C SER A 158 7.29 11.07 6.76
N LYS A 159 6.35 10.13 6.84
CA LYS A 159 6.51 8.78 6.31
C LYS A 159 5.23 8.31 5.64
N ILE A 160 5.25 8.24 4.33
CA ILE A 160 4.13 7.78 3.52
C ILE A 160 4.62 6.61 2.66
N SER A 161 3.95 5.48 2.77
CA SER A 161 4.15 4.31 1.93
C SER A 161 2.89 4.06 1.12
N LEU A 162 3.04 3.88 -0.19
CA LEU A 162 1.95 3.60 -1.11
C LEU A 162 2.09 2.18 -1.66
N GLU A 163 1.09 1.35 -1.40
CA GLU A 163 0.95 0.04 -2.04
C GLU A 163 0.04 0.16 -3.26
N VAL A 164 0.53 -0.32 -4.38
CA VAL A 164 -0.19 -0.42 -5.66
C VAL A 164 -0.51 -1.88 -5.89
N VAL A 165 -1.79 -2.20 -6.04
CA VAL A 165 -2.27 -3.56 -6.26
C VAL A 165 -2.94 -3.65 -7.62
N GLU A 166 -2.35 -4.42 -8.52
CA GLU A 166 -2.93 -4.73 -9.83
C GLU A 166 -3.10 -6.24 -9.97
N ASN A 167 -4.33 -6.71 -10.10
CA ASN A 167 -4.70 -8.12 -10.03
C ASN A 167 -4.27 -8.74 -8.67
N THR A 168 -3.23 -9.59 -8.67
CA THR A 168 -2.66 -10.22 -7.47
C THR A 168 -1.23 -9.77 -7.18
N VAL A 169 -0.76 -8.77 -7.91
CA VAL A 169 0.59 -8.24 -7.76
C VAL A 169 0.54 -7.02 -6.85
N HIS A 170 1.32 -7.06 -5.79
CA HIS A 170 1.46 -6.00 -4.79
C HIS A 170 2.84 -5.37 -4.94
N LYS A 171 2.90 -4.06 -5.06
CA LYS A 171 4.14 -3.30 -5.12
C LYS A 171 4.04 -2.13 -4.17
N THR A 172 5.05 -1.92 -3.36
CA THR A 172 5.11 -0.84 -2.38
C THR A 172 6.19 0.15 -2.76
N CYS A 173 5.92 1.43 -2.66
CA CYS A 173 6.89 2.51 -2.80
C CYS A 173 6.79 3.48 -1.62
N ASN A 174 7.91 4.07 -1.23
CA ASN A 174 7.96 5.16 -0.26
C ASN A 174 7.89 6.49 -1.01
N LEU A 175 7.06 7.43 -0.53
CA LEU A 175 6.80 8.73 -1.14
C LEU A 175 7.55 9.84 -0.43
#